data_7bf66f8f5d89bc17193f2a26ec75869b
#
_entry.id   7bf66f8f5d89bc17193f2a26ec75869b
#
_cell.length_a   1.000
_cell.length_b   1.000
_cell.length_c   1.000
_cell.angle_alpha   90.00
_cell.angle_beta   90.00
_cell.angle_gamma   90.00
#
_symmetry.space_group_name_H-M   'P 1'
#
loop_
_entity.id
_entity.type
_entity.pdbx_description
1 polymer ?
#
loop_
_entity_poly.entity_id
_entity_poly.type
_entity_poly.pdbx_seq_one_letter_code
_entity_poly.pdbx_strand_id
1 'polypeptide(L)'
;LFNIVSSVGRAKENSEILTDMEHLDMNLKIVKYILKQGYENKKIGGAFYQRIQVRNSCGGYGKVMAIFPEGDIYMCQCMEQNQVRMGNILADEPQKILQKLENLLEKDEIKRLFCAEYKEICKECDYRYICGGRCMASEEPYDYRCIFLKAVLNYVLFYYDAKENRKKNLEIYIEYMEKV
;
A
#
# COMPACT_ATOMS: atom_id res chain seq x y z
N LEU A 1 -5.04 -10.74 -9.99
CA LEU A 1 -4.58 -9.68 -9.09
C LEU A 1 -4.86 -8.33 -9.74
N PHE A 2 -5.56 -7.45 -9.04
CA PHE A 2 -5.81 -6.08 -9.50
C PHE A 2 -4.87 -5.15 -8.72
N ASN A 3 -4.02 -4.45 -9.43
CA ASN A 3 -3.11 -3.46 -8.86
C ASN A 3 -3.54 -2.06 -9.29
N ILE A 4 -3.52 -1.15 -8.35
CA ILE A 4 -3.81 0.26 -8.59
C ILE A 4 -2.55 0.92 -9.14
N VAL A 5 -2.68 1.68 -10.22
CA VAL A 5 -1.60 2.52 -10.73
C VAL A 5 -1.45 3.72 -9.80
N SER A 6 -0.23 3.93 -9.31
CA SER A 6 0.12 5.08 -8.46
C SER A 6 0.80 6.15 -9.28
N SER A 7 0.68 7.42 -8.87
CA SER A 7 1.38 8.57 -9.47
C SER A 7 2.87 8.57 -9.12
N VAL A 8 3.60 7.51 -9.49
CA VAL A 8 5.03 7.35 -9.23
C VAL A 8 5.78 7.08 -10.53
N GLY A 9 6.96 7.63 -10.68
CA GLY A 9 7.78 7.49 -11.87
C GLY A 9 7.06 8.01 -13.12
N ARG A 10 7.08 7.28 -14.22
CA ARG A 10 6.42 7.67 -15.48
C ARG A 10 4.90 7.81 -15.39
N ALA A 11 4.28 7.21 -14.38
CA ALA A 11 2.84 7.35 -14.18
C ALA A 11 2.43 8.73 -13.65
N LYS A 12 3.37 9.58 -13.21
CA LYS A 12 3.09 10.97 -12.81
C LYS A 12 2.48 11.81 -13.93
N GLU A 13 2.84 11.51 -15.17
CA GLU A 13 2.37 12.20 -16.38
C GLU A 13 1.08 11.59 -16.95
N ASN A 14 0.58 10.52 -16.31
CA ASN A 14 -0.61 9.81 -16.79
C ASN A 14 -1.87 10.46 -16.22
N SER A 15 -2.70 11.03 -17.10
CA SER A 15 -4.00 11.60 -16.76
C SER A 15 -5.07 10.56 -16.37
N GLU A 16 -4.78 9.26 -16.56
CA GLU A 16 -5.70 8.16 -16.27
C GLU A 16 -5.52 7.57 -14.86
N ILE A 17 -4.82 8.28 -13.96
CA ILE A 17 -4.72 7.87 -12.56
C ILE A 17 -6.07 8.11 -11.88
N LEU A 18 -6.63 7.01 -11.35
CA LEU A 18 -7.93 7.06 -10.71
C LEU A 18 -7.86 7.76 -9.34
N THR A 19 -8.85 8.58 -9.06
CA THR A 19 -9.09 9.11 -7.71
C THR A 19 -9.50 7.98 -6.74
N ASP A 20 -9.52 8.26 -5.45
CA ASP A 20 -9.94 7.30 -4.41
C ASP A 20 -11.39 6.82 -4.62
N MET A 21 -12.28 7.74 -5.00
CA MET A 21 -13.68 7.42 -5.28
C MET A 21 -13.84 6.58 -6.55
N GLU A 22 -13.09 6.87 -7.60
CA GLU A 22 -13.08 6.05 -8.81
C GLU A 22 -12.50 4.65 -8.56
N HIS A 23 -11.50 4.52 -7.68
CA HIS A 23 -10.99 3.23 -7.22
C HIS A 23 -12.07 2.43 -6.48
N LEU A 24 -12.81 3.09 -5.61
CA LEU A 24 -13.90 2.47 -4.86
C LEU A 24 -14.99 1.98 -5.80
N ASP A 25 -15.44 2.82 -6.73
CA ASP A 25 -16.45 2.48 -7.74
C ASP A 25 -15.98 1.34 -8.66
N MET A 26 -14.75 1.43 -9.16
CA MET A 26 -14.17 0.36 -10.00
C MET A 26 -14.09 -0.97 -9.23
N ASN A 27 -13.65 -0.94 -7.98
CA ASN A 27 -13.57 -2.14 -7.15
C ASN A 27 -14.97 -2.75 -6.93
N LEU A 28 -15.96 -1.91 -6.66
CA LEU A 28 -17.35 -2.33 -6.50
C LEU A 28 -17.91 -2.97 -7.79
N LYS A 29 -17.65 -2.39 -8.95
CA LYS A 29 -18.02 -2.96 -10.26
C LYS A 29 -17.36 -4.31 -10.49
N ILE A 30 -16.08 -4.47 -10.14
CA ILE A 30 -15.37 -5.75 -10.25
C ILE A 30 -16.01 -6.81 -9.35
N VAL A 31 -16.31 -6.49 -8.10
CA VAL A 31 -16.94 -7.45 -7.17
C VAL A 31 -18.33 -7.86 -7.64
N LYS A 32 -19.16 -6.91 -8.09
CA LYS A 32 -20.47 -7.21 -8.70
C LYS A 32 -20.34 -8.11 -9.92
N TYR A 33 -19.35 -7.88 -10.78
CA TYR A 33 -19.09 -8.72 -11.94
C TYR A 33 -18.68 -10.15 -11.53
N ILE A 34 -17.80 -10.29 -10.53
CA ILE A 34 -17.38 -11.60 -9.98
C ILE A 34 -18.60 -12.42 -9.53
N LEU A 35 -19.50 -11.81 -8.76
CA LEU A 35 -20.73 -12.46 -8.31
C LEU A 35 -21.67 -12.80 -9.46
N LYS A 36 -21.89 -11.87 -10.39
CA LYS A 36 -22.75 -12.09 -11.57
C LYS A 36 -22.29 -13.28 -12.43
N GLN A 37 -20.97 -13.50 -12.53
CA GLN A 37 -20.40 -14.61 -13.31
C GLN A 37 -20.22 -15.91 -12.52
N GLY A 38 -20.55 -15.94 -11.22
CA GLY A 38 -20.32 -17.11 -10.37
C GLY A 38 -18.83 -17.41 -10.16
N TYR A 39 -17.99 -16.38 -10.16
CA TYR A 39 -16.53 -16.51 -10.00
C TYR A 39 -16.05 -16.35 -8.56
N GLU A 40 -16.95 -16.28 -7.60
CA GLU A 40 -16.62 -16.07 -6.18
C GLU A 40 -15.66 -17.13 -5.63
N ASN A 41 -15.70 -18.36 -6.17
CA ASN A 41 -14.82 -19.45 -5.76
C ASN A 41 -13.50 -19.53 -6.55
N LYS A 42 -13.28 -18.66 -7.54
CA LYS A 42 -12.00 -18.59 -8.24
C LYS A 42 -10.95 -17.91 -7.36
N LYS A 43 -9.68 -18.26 -7.55
CA LYS A 43 -8.55 -17.61 -6.87
C LYS A 43 -8.32 -16.22 -7.43
N ILE A 44 -9.26 -15.30 -7.19
CA ILE A 44 -9.14 -13.90 -7.59
C ILE A 44 -8.62 -13.14 -6.38
N GLY A 45 -7.38 -12.66 -6.46
CA GLY A 45 -6.81 -11.74 -5.48
C GLY A 45 -7.27 -10.32 -5.76
N GLY A 46 -7.55 -9.57 -4.72
CA GLY A 46 -7.98 -8.19 -4.86
C GLY A 46 -7.99 -7.44 -3.53
N ALA A 47 -8.28 -6.16 -3.59
CA ALA A 47 -8.26 -5.28 -2.43
C ALA A 47 -9.33 -5.58 -1.37
N PHE A 48 -10.38 -6.35 -1.72
CA PHE A 48 -11.41 -6.81 -0.80
C PHE A 48 -10.97 -7.97 0.12
N TYR A 49 -9.69 -8.39 0.01
CA TYR A 49 -9.07 -9.39 0.87
C TYR A 49 -7.76 -8.82 1.41
N GLN A 50 -7.82 -8.02 2.45
CA GLN A 50 -6.63 -7.65 3.19
C GLN A 50 -6.46 -8.54 4.42
N ARG A 51 -5.30 -9.18 4.53
CA ARG A 51 -4.86 -9.73 5.81
C ARG A 51 -4.65 -8.56 6.77
N ILE A 52 -5.38 -8.57 7.88
CA ILE A 52 -5.10 -7.68 8.98
C ILE A 52 -3.80 -8.12 9.61
N GLN A 53 -2.81 -7.25 9.58
CA GLN A 53 -1.51 -7.45 10.21
C GLN A 53 -1.12 -6.15 10.91
N VAL A 54 -0.58 -6.26 12.11
CA VAL A 54 -0.02 -5.09 12.80
C VAL A 54 1.22 -4.62 12.03
N ARG A 55 1.21 -3.33 11.63
CA ARG A 55 2.28 -2.66 10.89
C ARG A 55 2.45 -1.26 11.42
N ASN A 56 3.61 -0.93 11.89
CA ASN A 56 3.97 0.44 12.25
C ASN A 56 4.64 1.21 11.10
N SER A 57 5.05 0.50 10.04
CA SER A 57 5.81 1.05 8.91
C SER A 57 5.47 0.37 7.60
N CYS A 58 5.77 1.01 6.49
CA CYS A 58 5.74 0.37 5.18
C CYS A 58 6.99 -0.50 4.94
N GLY A 59 6.98 -1.30 3.85
CA GLY A 59 8.10 -2.21 3.51
C GLY A 59 9.45 -1.50 3.32
N GLY A 60 9.44 -0.24 2.86
CA GLY A 60 10.64 0.56 2.70
C GLY A 60 11.45 0.78 3.98
N TYR A 61 10.86 0.59 5.15
CA TYR A 61 11.58 0.66 6.42
C TYR A 61 12.30 -0.66 6.72
N GLY A 62 13.37 -0.92 5.96
CA GLY A 62 14.28 -2.03 6.16
C GLY A 62 13.75 -3.43 5.82
N LYS A 63 12.55 -3.56 5.23
CA LYS A 63 11.95 -4.87 4.89
C LYS A 63 12.05 -5.21 3.41
N VAL A 64 12.30 -4.23 2.56
CA VAL A 64 12.51 -4.39 1.13
C VAL A 64 13.67 -3.51 0.69
N MET A 65 14.30 -3.90 -0.41
CA MET A 65 15.29 -3.07 -1.12
C MET A 65 15.02 -3.17 -2.62
N ALA A 66 15.42 -2.16 -3.35
CA ALA A 66 15.40 -2.14 -4.81
C ALA A 66 16.81 -1.97 -5.33
N ILE A 67 17.17 -2.75 -6.34
CA ILE A 67 18.45 -2.64 -7.05
C ILE A 67 18.12 -2.12 -8.45
N PHE A 68 18.76 -1.02 -8.83
CA PHE A 68 18.58 -0.38 -10.12
C PHE A 68 19.61 -0.89 -11.14
N PRO A 69 19.41 -0.67 -12.44
CA PRO A 69 20.29 -1.22 -13.48
C PRO A 69 21.77 -0.85 -13.32
N GLU A 70 22.08 0.32 -12.77
CA GLU A 70 23.42 0.82 -12.50
C GLU A 70 24.05 0.22 -11.24
N GLY A 71 23.33 -0.69 -10.56
CA GLY A 71 23.75 -1.34 -9.33
C GLY A 71 23.41 -0.56 -8.06
N ASP A 72 22.83 0.61 -8.16
CA ASP A 72 22.41 1.40 -7.01
C ASP A 72 21.31 0.73 -6.20
N ILE A 73 21.43 0.76 -4.88
CA ILE A 73 20.51 0.12 -3.95
C ILE A 73 19.77 1.20 -3.15
N TYR A 74 18.44 1.09 -3.16
CA TYR A 74 17.54 2.00 -2.45
C TYR A 74 16.61 1.24 -1.49
N MET A 75 16.15 1.91 -0.44
CA MET A 75 15.20 1.36 0.55
C MET A 75 13.82 1.09 -0.05
N CYS A 76 13.49 1.68 -1.20
CA CYS A 76 12.18 1.55 -1.85
C CYS A 76 12.31 1.66 -3.37
N GLN A 77 11.60 0.81 -4.10
CA GLN A 77 11.56 0.82 -5.57
C GLN A 77 10.91 2.07 -6.18
N CYS A 78 10.18 2.83 -5.38
CA CYS A 78 9.46 4.03 -5.80
C CYS A 78 10.19 5.33 -5.44
N MET A 79 11.39 5.25 -4.87
CA MET A 79 12.14 6.40 -4.37
C MET A 79 13.62 6.27 -4.75
N GLU A 80 14.08 7.15 -5.64
CA GLU A 80 15.46 7.20 -6.16
C GLU A 80 16.26 8.39 -5.56
N GLN A 81 15.84 8.87 -4.40
CA GLN A 81 16.46 10.03 -3.75
C GLN A 81 17.68 9.60 -2.93
N ASN A 82 18.71 10.42 -2.92
CA ASN A 82 19.96 10.14 -2.18
C ASN A 82 19.75 9.86 -0.69
N GLN A 83 18.72 10.43 -0.09
CA GLN A 83 18.40 10.21 1.33
C GLN A 83 18.01 8.76 1.66
N VAL A 84 17.54 7.98 0.68
CA VAL A 84 17.17 6.57 0.82
C VAL A 84 18.10 5.61 0.07
N ARG A 85 19.21 6.11 -0.50
CA ARG A 85 20.23 5.31 -1.18
C ARG A 85 21.13 4.63 -0.16
N MET A 86 21.21 3.31 -0.26
CA MET A 86 21.99 2.46 0.64
C MET A 86 23.43 2.25 0.15
N GLY A 87 23.66 2.23 -1.16
CA GLY A 87 24.96 1.98 -1.76
C GLY A 87 24.85 1.50 -3.20
N ASN A 88 25.89 0.84 -3.68
CA ASN A 88 25.93 0.25 -5.01
C ASN A 88 26.48 -1.18 -4.93
N ILE A 89 25.74 -2.16 -5.45
CA ILE A 89 26.09 -3.58 -5.35
C ILE A 89 27.37 -3.94 -6.12
N LEU A 90 27.73 -3.12 -7.14
CA LEU A 90 28.92 -3.35 -7.97
C LEU A 90 30.18 -2.69 -7.39
N ALA A 91 30.02 -1.68 -6.50
CA ALA A 91 31.11 -0.88 -6.01
C ALA A 91 31.36 -1.02 -4.49
N ASP A 92 30.33 -1.32 -3.71
CA ASP A 92 30.40 -1.32 -2.26
C ASP A 92 30.42 -2.75 -1.69
N GLU A 93 31.12 -2.93 -0.59
CA GLU A 93 31.10 -4.18 0.17
C GLU A 93 29.74 -4.38 0.85
N PRO A 94 29.18 -5.60 0.89
CA PRO A 94 27.86 -5.87 1.50
C PRO A 94 27.75 -5.37 2.94
N GLN A 95 28.78 -5.46 3.74
CA GLN A 95 28.80 -5.01 5.13
C GLN A 95 28.62 -3.49 5.23
N LYS A 96 29.22 -2.72 4.33
CA LYS A 96 29.05 -1.26 4.27
C LYS A 96 27.63 -0.87 3.90
N ILE A 97 27.00 -1.62 2.97
CA ILE A 97 25.60 -1.41 2.58
C ILE A 97 24.67 -1.64 3.77
N LEU A 98 24.86 -2.75 4.50
CA LEU A 98 24.06 -3.08 5.69
C LEU A 98 24.25 -2.05 6.80
N GLN A 99 25.47 -1.65 7.09
CA GLN A 99 25.78 -0.60 8.08
C GLN A 99 25.12 0.72 7.71
N LYS A 100 25.11 1.07 6.42
CA LYS A 100 24.43 2.28 5.94
C LYS A 100 22.91 2.18 6.11
N LEU A 101 22.30 0.99 5.86
CA LEU A 101 20.89 0.76 6.14
C LEU A 101 20.58 0.97 7.63
N GLU A 102 21.36 0.36 8.53
CA GLU A 102 21.18 0.53 9.98
C GLU A 102 21.23 2.02 10.38
N ASN A 103 22.23 2.75 9.90
CA ASN A 103 22.37 4.18 10.14
C ASN A 103 21.19 5.01 9.56
N LEU A 104 20.61 4.58 8.42
CA LEU A 104 19.46 5.26 7.83
C LEU A 104 18.20 5.02 8.68
N LEU A 105 17.98 3.81 9.18
CA LEU A 105 16.80 3.48 9.99
C LEU A 105 16.70 4.29 11.29
N GLU A 106 17.82 4.77 11.83
CA GLU A 106 17.84 5.60 13.04
C GLU A 106 17.44 7.07 12.78
N LYS A 107 17.53 7.53 11.53
CA LYS A 107 17.26 8.93 11.19
C LYS A 107 15.77 9.26 11.23
N ASP A 108 15.41 10.36 11.88
CA ASP A 108 14.03 10.84 11.95
C ASP A 108 13.45 11.18 10.58
N GLU A 109 14.25 11.68 9.66
CA GLU A 109 13.81 11.93 8.28
C GLU A 109 13.37 10.64 7.57
N ILE A 110 14.04 9.52 7.81
CA ILE A 110 13.69 8.20 7.28
C ILE A 110 12.45 7.66 7.99
N LYS A 111 12.35 7.81 9.30
CA LYS A 111 11.14 7.45 10.05
C LYS A 111 9.91 8.19 9.53
N ARG A 112 10.02 9.48 9.23
CA ARG A 112 8.92 10.27 8.63
C ARG A 112 8.51 9.79 7.24
N LEU A 113 9.41 9.21 6.47
CA LEU A 113 9.07 8.64 5.17
C LEU A 113 8.34 7.30 5.27
N PHE A 114 8.68 6.46 6.25
CA PHE A 114 8.26 5.07 6.24
C PHE A 114 7.40 4.65 7.43
N CYS A 115 7.49 5.30 8.59
CA CYS A 115 6.76 4.92 9.80
C CYS A 115 5.48 5.74 9.98
N ALA A 116 4.36 5.05 10.25
CA ALA A 116 3.05 5.68 10.30
C ALA A 116 2.92 6.76 11.39
N GLU A 117 3.49 6.52 12.56
CA GLU A 117 3.43 7.44 13.71
C GLU A 117 4.23 8.73 13.52
N TYR A 118 5.22 8.74 12.60
CA TYR A 118 6.03 9.92 12.27
C TYR A 118 5.46 10.75 11.12
N LYS A 119 4.40 10.28 10.46
CA LYS A 119 3.75 10.99 9.35
C LYS A 119 2.61 11.84 9.87
N GLU A 120 2.65 13.15 9.62
CA GLU A 120 1.64 14.10 10.11
C GLU A 120 0.21 13.64 9.80
N ILE A 121 -0.06 13.20 8.58
CA ILE A 121 -1.39 12.77 8.14
C ILE A 121 -1.82 11.42 8.75
N CYS A 122 -0.89 10.62 9.26
CA CYS A 122 -1.18 9.26 9.74
C CYS A 122 -1.19 9.17 11.28
N LYS A 123 -0.52 10.07 11.98
CA LYS A 123 -0.32 9.99 13.44
C LYS A 123 -1.63 9.93 14.24
N GLU A 124 -2.68 10.59 13.75
CA GLU A 124 -4.01 10.60 14.38
C GLU A 124 -4.99 9.61 13.72
N CYS A 125 -4.53 8.77 12.79
CA CYS A 125 -5.38 7.82 12.08
C CYS A 125 -5.56 6.53 12.88
N ASP A 126 -6.79 6.11 13.14
CA ASP A 126 -7.13 4.88 13.87
C ASP A 126 -6.59 3.61 13.19
N TYR A 127 -6.44 3.65 11.86
CA TYR A 127 -5.96 2.53 11.05
C TYR A 127 -4.44 2.49 10.87
N ARG A 128 -3.66 3.43 11.45
CA ARG A 128 -2.22 3.57 11.17
C ARG A 128 -1.41 2.29 11.39
N TYR A 129 -1.73 1.53 12.42
CA TYR A 129 -1.00 0.30 12.77
C TYR A 129 -1.47 -0.96 12.02
N ILE A 130 -2.48 -0.82 11.19
CA ILE A 130 -2.95 -1.89 10.30
C ILE A 130 -2.58 -1.54 8.85
N CYS A 131 -2.69 -0.26 8.50
CA CYS A 131 -2.33 0.27 7.20
C CYS A 131 -0.80 0.33 6.98
N GLY A 132 -0.02 0.70 8.02
CA GLY A 132 1.41 0.97 7.92
C GLY A 132 1.75 2.37 7.41
N GLY A 133 0.74 3.22 7.24
CA GLY A 133 0.86 4.62 6.86
C GLY A 133 0.90 4.86 5.35
N ARG A 134 0.62 6.11 4.98
CA ARG A 134 0.61 6.60 3.60
C ARG A 134 1.95 6.38 2.89
N CYS A 135 1.91 6.10 1.59
CA CYS A 135 3.10 6.05 0.73
C CYS A 135 3.64 7.47 0.48
N MET A 136 4.88 7.73 0.87
CA MET A 136 5.54 9.04 0.67
C MET A 136 6.21 9.18 -0.69
N ALA A 137 6.21 8.14 -1.51
CA ALA A 137 6.65 8.24 -2.90
C ALA A 137 5.60 8.89 -3.81
N SER A 138 4.34 8.95 -3.37
CA SER A 138 3.27 9.66 -4.07
C SER A 138 3.34 11.15 -3.72
N GLU A 139 3.39 12.01 -4.74
CA GLU A 139 3.47 13.48 -4.59
C GLU A 139 2.10 14.12 -4.33
N GLU A 140 1.03 13.38 -4.51
CA GLU A 140 -0.32 13.89 -4.31
C GLU A 140 -0.58 14.25 -2.84
N PRO A 141 -1.18 15.43 -2.57
CA PRO A 141 -1.42 15.90 -1.20
C PRO A 141 -2.38 14.99 -0.43
N TYR A 142 -3.24 14.28 -1.14
CA TYR A 142 -4.14 13.28 -0.58
C TYR A 142 -3.81 11.93 -1.18
N ASP A 143 -3.42 10.99 -0.34
CA ASP A 143 -3.24 9.62 -0.78
C ASP A 143 -4.59 9.05 -1.22
N TYR A 144 -4.78 8.91 -2.51
CA TYR A 144 -5.96 8.33 -3.16
C TYR A 144 -6.39 6.99 -2.59
N ARG A 145 -5.57 6.38 -1.75
CA ARG A 145 -5.85 5.10 -1.14
C ARG A 145 -6.39 5.20 0.28
N CYS A 146 -6.38 6.38 0.89
CA CYS A 146 -6.79 6.49 2.29
C CYS A 146 -8.28 6.21 2.47
N ILE A 147 -9.16 6.77 1.63
CA ILE A 147 -10.60 6.55 1.70
C ILE A 147 -10.91 5.09 1.35
N PHE A 148 -10.44 4.63 0.20
CA PHE A 148 -10.62 3.26 -0.25
C PHE A 148 -10.08 2.23 0.76
N LEU A 149 -8.84 2.42 1.24
CA LEU A 149 -8.21 1.50 2.18
C LEU A 149 -8.91 1.48 3.54
N LYS A 150 -9.34 2.64 4.05
CA LYS A 150 -10.13 2.71 5.28
C LYS A 150 -11.47 1.99 5.13
N ALA A 151 -12.14 2.15 4.00
CA ALA A 151 -13.39 1.43 3.72
C ALA A 151 -13.17 -0.09 3.72
N VAL A 152 -12.14 -0.57 3.02
CA VAL A 152 -11.79 -2.00 2.99
C VAL A 152 -11.42 -2.52 4.38
N LEU A 153 -10.61 -1.79 5.14
CA LEU A 153 -10.22 -2.19 6.50
C LEU A 153 -11.42 -2.21 7.45
N ASN A 154 -12.30 -1.23 7.34
CA ASN A 154 -13.53 -1.18 8.14
C ASN A 154 -14.44 -2.37 7.82
N TYR A 155 -14.62 -2.68 6.53
CA TYR A 155 -15.35 -3.88 6.11
C TYR A 155 -14.74 -5.15 6.73
N VAL A 156 -13.43 -5.34 6.64
CA VAL A 156 -12.75 -6.55 7.13
C VAL A 156 -12.81 -6.66 8.65
N LEU A 157 -12.79 -5.53 9.38
CA LEU A 157 -12.83 -5.53 10.83
C LEU A 157 -14.22 -5.75 11.42
N PHE A 158 -15.27 -5.24 10.76
CA PHE A 158 -16.59 -5.13 11.39
C PHE A 158 -17.72 -5.84 10.64
N TYR A 159 -17.52 -6.20 9.38
CA TYR A 159 -18.57 -6.77 8.51
C TYR A 159 -18.22 -8.13 7.94
N TYR A 160 -16.91 -8.44 7.75
CA TYR A 160 -16.49 -9.74 7.25
C TYR A 160 -16.71 -10.83 8.29
N ASP A 161 -17.43 -11.89 7.94
CA ASP A 161 -17.62 -13.07 8.78
C ASP A 161 -16.87 -14.27 8.20
N ALA A 162 -15.85 -14.75 8.92
CA ALA A 162 -15.06 -15.91 8.53
C ALA A 162 -15.85 -17.24 8.55
N LYS A 163 -17.02 -17.28 9.19
CA LYS A 163 -17.91 -18.44 9.21
C LYS A 163 -18.82 -18.50 7.99
N GLU A 164 -19.04 -17.38 7.34
CA GLU A 164 -19.84 -17.29 6.14
C GLU A 164 -19.05 -17.73 4.90
N ASN A 165 -19.78 -18.20 3.88
CA ASN A 165 -19.18 -18.52 2.59
C ASN A 165 -18.73 -17.23 1.86
N ARG A 166 -17.86 -17.40 0.88
CA ARG A 166 -17.29 -16.28 0.15
C ARG A 166 -18.31 -15.44 -0.60
N LYS A 167 -19.34 -16.07 -1.16
CA LYS A 167 -20.42 -15.38 -1.87
C LYS A 167 -21.12 -14.40 -0.93
N LYS A 168 -21.53 -14.89 0.26
CA LYS A 168 -22.21 -14.07 1.27
C LYS A 168 -21.34 -12.88 1.73
N ASN A 169 -20.06 -13.14 1.98
CA ASN A 169 -19.13 -12.04 2.33
C ASN A 169 -19.00 -11.00 1.22
N LEU A 170 -18.99 -11.40 -0.06
CA LEU A 170 -18.96 -10.45 -1.17
C LEU A 170 -20.28 -9.67 -1.32
N GLU A 171 -21.43 -10.28 -1.02
CA GLU A 171 -22.72 -9.58 -0.95
C GLU A 171 -22.72 -8.52 0.15
N ILE A 172 -22.28 -8.87 1.35
CA ILE A 172 -22.11 -7.92 2.47
C ILE A 172 -21.13 -6.79 2.11
N TYR A 173 -20.03 -7.12 1.41
CA TYR A 173 -19.08 -6.15 0.93
C TYR A 173 -19.74 -5.11 0.00
N ILE A 174 -20.55 -5.56 -0.96
CA ILE A 174 -21.26 -4.67 -1.87
C ILE A 174 -22.22 -3.76 -1.10
N GLU A 175 -23.05 -4.33 -0.22
CA GLU A 175 -24.01 -3.57 0.58
C GLU A 175 -23.34 -2.49 1.46
N TYR A 176 -22.15 -2.80 1.99
CA TYR A 176 -21.38 -1.87 2.78
C TYR A 176 -20.77 -0.76 1.90
N MET A 177 -20.07 -1.14 0.80
CA MET A 177 -19.38 -0.20 -0.06
C MET A 177 -20.31 0.76 -0.82
N GLU A 178 -21.57 0.38 -1.06
CA GLU A 178 -22.60 1.26 -1.65
C GLU A 178 -23.05 2.40 -0.71
N LYS A 179 -22.69 2.32 0.57
CA LYS A 179 -23.02 3.32 1.60
C LYS A 179 -21.85 4.22 1.96
N VAL A 180 -20.66 3.92 1.48
CA VAL A 180 -19.43 4.69 1.70
C VAL A 180 -19.32 5.82 0.68
#